data_715127c72bf90780a5e2c858c27c4307
#
_entry.id   715127c72bf90780a5e2c858c27c4307
#
_cell.length_a   1.000
_cell.length_b   1.000
_cell.length_c   1.000
_cell.angle_alpha   90.00
_cell.angle_beta   90.00
_cell.angle_gamma   90.00
#
_symmetry.space_group_name_H-M   'P 1'
#
loop_
_entity.id
_entity.type
_entity.pdbx_description
1 polymer ?
#
loop_
_entity_poly.entity_id
_entity_poly.type
_entity_poly.pdbx_seq_one_letter_code
_entity_poly.pdbx_strand_id
1 'polypeptide(L)'
;MKSKYIFFAVSLFTALSVNAQETYENAKLAGEDLNGTARYVGMGGAMEALGADISTIGTNPAGLGLFRHSNISLSGGLVMQTNGKDFANGNKINPSFDQIGGVYSTRTGQKSFLNFGFNYHKGKNFDYILNAANSLNGSSQNKQSYLKGVLGDEGKGGFYIDKNTNGENIGYINATSKPVAYTWSQIDYLYWNTLIPGSPTASSYNYEPASSYDFNRSHTGYIGNYDFNVSGNLNDRVYLGITFGLKDVHYNAYSEYTETFANGVGAIVSDNRKITGSGFDVTAGVIVRPVVESPFRIGAYIKTPTWYDLTTSNVTTLTYRNG
;
A
#
# COMPACT_ATOMS: atom_id res chain seq x y z
N MET A 1 -6.87 32.82 26.47
CA MET A 1 -7.32 31.42 26.34
C MET A 1 -7.21 30.83 24.93
N LYS A 2 -6.83 31.56 23.88
CA LYS A 2 -6.74 31.05 22.49
C LYS A 2 -5.39 30.39 22.12
N SER A 3 -4.33 30.61 22.88
CA SER A 3 -2.99 30.08 22.60
C SER A 3 -2.78 28.59 22.99
N LYS A 4 -3.52 28.07 23.96
CA LYS A 4 -3.34 26.71 24.48
C LYS A 4 -3.87 25.61 23.51
N TYR A 5 -4.88 25.95 22.71
CA TYR A 5 -5.46 25.00 21.74
C TYR A 5 -4.64 24.85 20.46
N ILE A 6 -3.90 25.90 20.07
CA ILE A 6 -2.98 25.84 18.93
C ILE A 6 -1.77 24.97 19.26
N PHE A 7 -1.26 25.03 20.50
CA PHE A 7 -0.17 24.14 20.95
C PHE A 7 -0.58 22.67 21.02
N PHE A 8 -1.83 22.38 21.40
CA PHE A 8 -2.33 21.00 21.43
C PHE A 8 -2.54 20.42 20.02
N ALA A 9 -2.98 21.22 19.06
CA ALA A 9 -3.10 20.82 17.66
C ALA A 9 -1.72 20.59 17.00
N VAL A 10 -0.72 21.41 17.31
CA VAL A 10 0.66 21.26 16.79
C VAL A 10 1.38 20.09 17.45
N SER A 11 1.16 19.81 18.74
CA SER A 11 1.79 18.66 19.40
C SER A 11 1.20 17.31 18.97
N LEU A 12 -0.03 17.28 18.47
CA LEU A 12 -0.62 16.06 17.90
C LEU A 12 0.00 15.69 16.54
N PHE A 13 0.56 16.66 15.81
CA PHE A 13 1.23 16.44 14.54
C PHE A 13 2.70 16.00 14.68
N THR A 14 3.34 16.19 15.83
CA THR A 14 4.75 15.86 16.03
C THR A 14 5.01 14.48 16.66
N ALA A 15 3.97 13.71 16.98
CA ALA A 15 4.10 12.39 17.60
C ALA A 15 4.22 11.22 16.61
N LEU A 16 4.36 11.51 15.30
CA LEU A 16 4.56 10.48 14.28
C LEU A 16 6.04 10.31 13.96
N SER A 17 6.77 9.66 14.88
CA SER A 17 8.11 9.13 14.58
C SER A 17 7.93 7.92 13.66
N VAL A 18 7.96 8.15 12.36
CA VAL A 18 7.85 7.09 11.35
C VAL A 18 9.24 6.51 11.09
N ASN A 19 9.41 5.23 11.33
CA ASN A 19 10.61 4.50 10.92
C ASN A 19 10.69 4.48 9.38
N ALA A 20 11.81 4.94 8.82
CA ALA A 20 11.98 5.22 7.39
C ALA A 20 11.83 3.98 6.46
N GLN A 21 11.93 2.77 6.97
CA GLN A 21 11.81 1.54 6.18
C GLN A 21 10.38 1.21 5.76
N GLU A 22 9.37 1.68 6.49
CA GLU A 22 7.95 1.43 6.18
C GLU A 22 7.33 2.52 5.28
N THR A 23 8.04 3.61 5.01
CA THR A 23 7.49 4.78 4.31
C THR A 23 6.94 4.45 2.93
N TYR A 24 7.66 3.63 2.13
CA TYR A 24 7.20 3.26 0.78
C TYR A 24 6.00 2.31 0.79
N GLU A 25 5.88 1.47 1.80
CA GLU A 25 4.75 0.54 1.94
C GLU A 25 3.54 1.25 2.50
N ASN A 26 3.74 2.08 3.51
CA ASN A 26 2.69 2.93 4.05
C ASN A 26 2.12 3.86 2.96
N ALA A 27 2.96 4.39 2.07
CA ALA A 27 2.50 5.19 0.94
C ALA A 27 1.62 4.40 -0.04
N LYS A 28 1.89 3.11 -0.27
CA LYS A 28 1.03 2.25 -1.09
C LYS A 28 -0.33 1.99 -0.44
N LEU A 29 -0.36 1.83 0.87
CA LEU A 29 -1.57 1.56 1.64
C LEU A 29 -2.40 2.83 1.90
N ALA A 30 -1.75 4.00 1.97
CA ALA A 30 -2.40 5.28 2.26
C ALA A 30 -3.13 5.89 1.05
N GLY A 31 -2.77 5.51 -0.18
CA GLY A 31 -3.39 6.05 -1.39
C GLY A 31 -4.70 5.35 -1.72
N GLU A 32 -5.71 6.10 -2.14
CA GLU A 32 -6.94 5.57 -2.75
C GLU A 32 -6.90 5.78 -4.26
N ASP A 33 -7.42 4.80 -5.01
CA ASP A 33 -7.59 4.91 -6.46
C ASP A 33 -8.97 5.51 -6.75
N LEU A 34 -9.06 6.28 -7.84
CA LEU A 34 -10.34 6.78 -8.30
C LEU A 34 -11.20 5.61 -8.81
N ASN A 35 -12.17 5.20 -8.03
CA ASN A 35 -13.05 4.08 -8.34
C ASN A 35 -14.48 4.35 -7.85
N GLY A 36 -15.46 3.64 -8.43
CA GLY A 36 -16.87 3.81 -8.10
C GLY A 36 -17.77 3.62 -9.31
N THR A 37 -18.84 4.41 -9.38
CA THR A 37 -19.73 4.42 -10.56
C THR A 37 -19.01 4.98 -11.79
N ALA A 38 -19.39 4.54 -12.98
CA ALA A 38 -18.84 5.06 -14.24
C ALA A 38 -19.01 6.57 -14.36
N ARG A 39 -20.11 7.12 -13.81
CA ARG A 39 -20.33 8.56 -13.74
C ARG A 39 -19.30 9.28 -12.86
N TYR A 40 -19.05 8.75 -11.67
CA TYR A 40 -18.08 9.31 -10.72
C TYR A 40 -16.67 9.28 -11.31
N VAL A 41 -16.25 8.15 -11.85
CA VAL A 41 -14.95 7.98 -12.50
C VAL A 41 -14.82 8.88 -13.73
N GLY A 42 -15.86 8.94 -14.58
CA GLY A 42 -15.88 9.78 -15.78
C GLY A 42 -15.81 11.30 -15.48
N MET A 43 -16.19 11.71 -14.28
CA MET A 43 -16.05 13.10 -13.80
C MET A 43 -14.74 13.34 -13.03
N GLY A 44 -13.83 12.37 -13.01
CA GLY A 44 -12.58 12.49 -12.27
C GLY A 44 -12.76 12.60 -10.75
N GLY A 45 -13.88 12.10 -10.20
CA GLY A 45 -14.23 12.21 -8.79
C GLY A 45 -14.78 13.59 -8.36
N ALA A 46 -14.89 14.57 -9.25
CA ALA A 46 -15.27 15.94 -8.92
C ALA A 46 -16.78 16.09 -8.63
N MET A 47 -17.25 15.40 -7.57
CA MET A 47 -18.67 15.33 -7.22
C MET A 47 -19.00 15.74 -5.77
N GLU A 48 -18.05 16.32 -5.03
CA GLU A 48 -18.19 16.64 -3.59
C GLU A 48 -19.32 17.66 -3.29
N ALA A 49 -19.63 18.54 -4.22
CA ALA A 49 -20.76 19.47 -4.11
C ALA A 49 -21.93 19.10 -5.04
N LEU A 50 -21.68 18.27 -6.05
CA LEU A 50 -22.72 17.83 -7.00
C LEU A 50 -23.60 16.77 -6.37
N GLY A 51 -23.01 15.76 -5.72
CA GLY A 51 -23.72 14.66 -5.06
C GLY A 51 -24.61 13.84 -6.03
N ALA A 52 -25.63 13.18 -5.47
CA ALA A 52 -26.55 12.29 -6.17
C ALA A 52 -25.85 11.15 -6.92
N ASP A 53 -24.77 10.66 -6.32
CA ASP A 53 -24.02 9.49 -6.73
C ASP A 53 -23.55 8.74 -5.50
N ILE A 54 -23.71 7.42 -5.49
CA ILE A 54 -23.36 6.61 -4.32
C ILE A 54 -21.88 6.63 -4.01
N SER A 55 -21.02 6.86 -5.00
CA SER A 55 -19.57 6.94 -4.81
C SER A 55 -19.13 8.15 -4.00
N THR A 56 -20.00 9.17 -3.83
CA THR A 56 -19.71 10.31 -2.95
C THR A 56 -19.75 9.96 -1.45
N ILE A 57 -20.17 8.76 -1.10
CA ILE A 57 -20.28 8.27 0.28
C ILE A 57 -18.96 8.35 1.04
N GLY A 58 -17.84 8.06 0.38
CA GLY A 58 -16.49 8.07 0.96
C GLY A 58 -15.78 9.43 0.90
N THR A 59 -16.27 10.38 0.06
CA THR A 59 -15.72 11.74 -0.08
C THR A 59 -16.59 12.75 0.67
N ASN A 60 -17.71 13.17 0.09
CA ASN A 60 -18.65 14.04 0.81
C ASN A 60 -19.98 13.30 1.05
N PRO A 61 -20.20 12.75 2.25
CA PRO A 61 -21.39 11.96 2.58
C PRO A 61 -22.71 12.73 2.47
N ALA A 62 -22.69 14.06 2.51
CA ALA A 62 -23.87 14.88 2.26
C ALA A 62 -24.42 14.73 0.82
N GLY A 63 -23.59 14.23 -0.10
CA GLY A 63 -23.98 13.93 -1.47
C GLY A 63 -25.10 12.90 -1.57
N LEU A 64 -25.20 11.97 -0.61
CA LEU A 64 -26.30 11.01 -0.56
C LEU A 64 -27.62 11.68 -0.11
N GLY A 65 -27.56 12.81 0.57
CA GLY A 65 -28.73 13.61 0.93
C GLY A 65 -29.52 14.16 -0.27
N LEU A 66 -28.93 14.12 -1.48
CA LEU A 66 -29.58 14.54 -2.73
C LEU A 66 -30.48 13.45 -3.34
N PHE A 67 -30.40 12.23 -2.88
CA PHE A 67 -31.31 11.17 -3.35
C PHE A 67 -32.73 11.41 -2.84
N ARG A 68 -33.69 11.33 -3.76
CA ARG A 68 -35.13 11.45 -3.49
C ARG A 68 -35.87 10.13 -3.65
N HIS A 69 -35.22 9.16 -4.23
CA HIS A 69 -35.70 7.80 -4.46
C HIS A 69 -34.62 6.81 -4.08
N SER A 70 -35.04 5.65 -3.63
CA SER A 70 -34.11 4.56 -3.37
C SER A 70 -33.43 4.13 -4.67
N ASN A 71 -32.15 3.77 -4.59
CA ASN A 71 -31.34 3.45 -5.75
C ASN A 71 -30.40 2.29 -5.41
N ILE A 72 -30.09 1.46 -6.39
CA ILE A 72 -29.08 0.41 -6.32
C ILE A 72 -28.10 0.66 -7.46
N SER A 73 -26.83 0.48 -7.20
CA SER A 73 -25.74 0.68 -8.17
C SER A 73 -24.78 -0.49 -8.13
N LEU A 74 -24.30 -0.89 -9.31
CA LEU A 74 -23.31 -1.91 -9.52
C LEU A 74 -22.33 -1.43 -10.59
N SER A 75 -21.04 -1.60 -10.38
CA SER A 75 -20.03 -1.35 -11.40
C SER A 75 -18.90 -2.37 -11.34
N GLY A 76 -18.30 -2.58 -12.51
CA GLY A 76 -17.14 -3.44 -12.72
C GLY A 76 -16.28 -2.88 -13.83
N GLY A 77 -15.02 -3.29 -13.86
CA GLY A 77 -14.05 -2.82 -14.82
C GLY A 77 -13.02 -3.87 -15.19
N LEU A 78 -12.03 -3.43 -15.95
CA LEU A 78 -10.85 -4.21 -16.28
C LEU A 78 -9.61 -3.39 -15.95
N VAL A 79 -8.72 -3.99 -15.20
CA VAL A 79 -7.37 -3.43 -14.95
C VAL A 79 -6.44 -4.06 -15.97
N MET A 80 -5.81 -3.23 -16.80
CA MET A 80 -4.92 -3.68 -17.86
C MET A 80 -3.57 -3.01 -17.75
N GLN A 81 -2.52 -3.81 -17.82
CA GLN A 81 -1.14 -3.35 -17.91
C GLN A 81 -0.60 -3.67 -19.32
N THR A 82 -0.17 -2.65 -20.05
CA THR A 82 0.32 -2.83 -21.43
C THR A 82 1.72 -3.43 -21.50
N ASN A 83 2.57 -3.09 -20.53
CA ASN A 83 3.96 -3.56 -20.44
C ASN A 83 4.08 -4.69 -19.40
N GLY A 84 5.09 -5.54 -19.56
CA GLY A 84 5.36 -6.66 -18.67
C GLY A 84 4.87 -8.01 -19.22
N LYS A 85 5.25 -9.07 -18.54
CA LYS A 85 4.84 -10.45 -18.78
C LYS A 85 4.16 -10.97 -17.53
N ASP A 86 3.16 -11.83 -17.70
CA ASP A 86 2.52 -12.51 -16.58
C ASP A 86 3.56 -13.22 -15.73
N PHE A 87 3.47 -13.08 -14.42
CA PHE A 87 4.44 -13.64 -13.50
C PHE A 87 3.75 -14.07 -12.20
N ALA A 88 4.01 -15.30 -11.77
CA ALA A 88 3.39 -15.92 -10.61
C ALA A 88 1.85 -15.79 -10.64
N ASN A 89 1.26 -15.12 -9.65
CA ASN A 89 -0.19 -14.89 -9.59
C ASN A 89 -0.62 -13.56 -10.24
N GLY A 90 0.33 -12.79 -10.79
CA GLY A 90 0.03 -11.53 -11.46
C GLY A 90 -0.27 -11.73 -12.94
N ASN A 91 -1.41 -11.22 -13.38
CA ASN A 91 -1.84 -11.21 -14.78
C ASN A 91 -1.87 -9.79 -15.32
N LYS A 92 -1.64 -9.64 -16.63
CA LYS A 92 -1.73 -8.34 -17.32
C LYS A 92 -3.13 -7.78 -17.43
N ILE A 93 -4.12 -8.66 -17.41
CA ILE A 93 -5.53 -8.30 -17.54
C ILE A 93 -6.27 -8.96 -16.37
N ASN A 94 -6.84 -8.12 -15.53
CA ASN A 94 -7.59 -8.55 -14.35
C ASN A 94 -9.01 -7.97 -14.40
N PRO A 95 -10.04 -8.80 -14.35
CA PRO A 95 -11.40 -8.31 -14.12
C PRO A 95 -11.48 -7.69 -12.72
N SER A 96 -12.16 -6.56 -12.62
CA SER A 96 -12.33 -5.85 -11.37
C SER A 96 -13.81 -5.74 -11.03
N PHE A 97 -14.18 -6.19 -9.84
CA PHE A 97 -15.45 -5.85 -9.22
C PHE A 97 -15.22 -4.53 -8.46
N ASP A 98 -15.77 -3.45 -8.99
CA ASP A 98 -15.41 -2.12 -8.54
C ASP A 98 -16.32 -1.61 -7.43
N GLN A 99 -17.63 -1.85 -7.54
CA GLN A 99 -18.57 -1.28 -6.58
C GLN A 99 -19.92 -1.98 -6.62
N ILE A 100 -20.53 -2.13 -5.44
CA ILE A 100 -21.96 -2.43 -5.26
C ILE A 100 -22.47 -1.65 -4.06
N GLY A 101 -23.65 -1.04 -4.23
CA GLY A 101 -24.26 -0.36 -3.09
C GLY A 101 -25.67 0.08 -3.37
N GLY A 102 -26.31 0.60 -2.34
CA GLY A 102 -27.66 1.09 -2.40
C GLY A 102 -27.92 2.25 -1.46
N VAL A 103 -28.89 3.05 -1.80
CA VAL A 103 -29.43 4.13 -0.99
C VAL A 103 -30.90 3.89 -0.78
N TYR A 104 -31.33 3.83 0.47
CA TYR A 104 -32.73 3.86 0.85
C TYR A 104 -33.12 5.29 1.22
N SER A 105 -34.05 5.87 0.48
CA SER A 105 -34.52 7.25 0.66
C SER A 105 -35.93 7.28 1.19
N THR A 106 -36.13 7.94 2.32
CA THR A 106 -37.46 8.16 2.92
C THR A 106 -37.76 9.65 3.03
N ARG A 107 -38.98 10.02 2.69
CA ARG A 107 -39.45 11.40 2.74
C ARG A 107 -39.85 11.77 4.15
N THR A 108 -39.29 12.86 4.70
CA THR A 108 -39.56 13.36 6.04
C THR A 108 -40.32 14.67 6.06
N GLY A 109 -40.44 15.34 4.90
CA GLY A 109 -41.17 16.61 4.75
C GLY A 109 -41.51 16.87 3.29
N GLN A 110 -42.07 18.05 2.98
CA GLN A 110 -42.44 18.38 1.59
C GLN A 110 -41.23 18.36 0.63
N LYS A 111 -40.06 18.88 1.09
CA LYS A 111 -38.82 18.95 0.35
C LYS A 111 -37.64 18.38 1.16
N SER A 112 -37.92 17.54 2.16
CA SER A 112 -36.91 16.98 3.06
C SER A 112 -36.91 15.45 2.98
N PHE A 113 -35.73 14.86 3.03
CA PHE A 113 -35.50 13.43 2.93
C PHE A 113 -34.45 12.99 3.95
N LEU A 114 -34.60 11.77 4.42
CA LEU A 114 -33.60 11.03 5.20
C LEU A 114 -33.16 9.82 4.38
N ASN A 115 -31.87 9.66 4.24
CA ASN A 115 -31.26 8.63 3.39
C ASN A 115 -30.31 7.76 4.21
N PHE A 116 -30.38 6.46 3.98
CA PHE A 116 -29.47 5.46 4.50
C PHE A 116 -28.74 4.84 3.33
N GLY A 117 -27.42 4.87 3.34
CA GLY A 117 -26.58 4.34 2.28
C GLY A 117 -25.68 3.23 2.79
N PHE A 118 -25.49 2.23 1.93
CA PHE A 118 -24.43 1.27 2.05
C PHE A 118 -23.73 1.15 0.70
N ASN A 119 -22.39 1.14 0.73
CA ASN A 119 -21.58 0.96 -0.46
C ASN A 119 -20.36 0.11 -0.14
N TYR A 120 -20.13 -0.93 -0.92
CA TYR A 120 -18.85 -1.58 -1.05
C TYR A 120 -18.17 -1.04 -2.30
N HIS A 121 -16.94 -0.60 -2.18
CA HIS A 121 -16.14 -0.27 -3.35
C HIS A 121 -14.67 -0.64 -3.12
N LYS A 122 -13.97 -0.93 -4.22
CA LYS A 122 -12.53 -1.18 -4.19
C LYS A 122 -11.80 0.15 -4.13
N GLY A 123 -11.29 0.52 -2.95
CA GLY A 123 -10.58 1.79 -2.74
C GLY A 123 -9.15 1.78 -3.29
N LYS A 124 -8.55 0.59 -3.41
CA LYS A 124 -7.21 0.40 -3.98
C LYS A 124 -7.12 -0.91 -4.72
N ASN A 125 -6.46 -0.90 -5.88
CA ASN A 125 -6.03 -2.11 -6.57
C ASN A 125 -4.51 -2.20 -6.57
N PHE A 126 -3.96 -3.35 -6.19
CA PHE A 126 -2.51 -3.57 -6.12
C PHE A 126 -1.97 -4.34 -7.34
N ASP A 127 -2.82 -4.78 -8.26
CA ASP A 127 -2.40 -5.59 -9.41
C ASP A 127 -1.37 -4.84 -10.25
N TYR A 128 -0.14 -5.34 -10.21
CA TYR A 128 0.99 -4.75 -10.91
C TYR A 128 2.08 -5.79 -11.16
N ILE A 129 2.64 -5.80 -12.36
CA ILE A 129 3.74 -6.66 -12.74
C ILE A 129 4.94 -5.81 -13.15
N LEU A 130 6.11 -6.20 -12.70
CA LEU A 130 7.38 -5.62 -13.10
C LEU A 130 8.34 -6.73 -13.54
N ASN A 131 8.90 -6.59 -14.74
CA ASN A 131 9.96 -7.44 -15.26
C ASN A 131 11.13 -6.54 -15.66
N ALA A 132 12.33 -6.87 -15.21
CA ALA A 132 13.55 -6.15 -15.56
C ALA A 132 14.71 -7.12 -15.66
N ALA A 133 15.52 -6.99 -16.69
CA ALA A 133 16.73 -7.78 -16.87
C ALA A 133 17.83 -6.91 -17.47
N ASN A 134 19.07 -7.13 -17.02
CA ASN A 134 20.23 -6.45 -17.58
C ASN A 134 21.52 -7.22 -17.26
N SER A 135 22.61 -6.83 -17.89
CA SER A 135 23.96 -7.29 -17.56
C SER A 135 24.49 -6.58 -16.31
N LEU A 136 25.29 -7.30 -15.53
CA LEU A 136 25.98 -6.82 -14.34
C LEU A 136 27.46 -6.65 -14.63
N ASN A 137 27.94 -5.42 -14.63
CA ASN A 137 29.35 -5.09 -14.83
C ASN A 137 30.13 -5.18 -13.52
N GLY A 138 30.34 -6.41 -13.03
CA GLY A 138 31.12 -6.67 -11.82
C GLY A 138 30.42 -6.33 -10.50
N SER A 139 29.15 -5.94 -10.52
CA SER A 139 28.30 -5.77 -9.33
C SER A 139 27.33 -6.93 -9.24
N SER A 140 27.15 -7.49 -8.04
CA SER A 140 26.15 -8.50 -7.76
C SER A 140 25.75 -8.41 -6.28
N GLN A 141 24.57 -8.92 -5.95
CA GLN A 141 24.14 -8.98 -4.55
C GLN A 141 25.06 -9.92 -3.76
N ASN A 142 25.41 -11.06 -4.35
CA ASN A 142 26.36 -12.00 -3.78
C ASN A 142 27.70 -11.32 -3.41
N LYS A 143 28.29 -10.57 -4.35
CA LYS A 143 29.52 -9.80 -4.10
C LYS A 143 29.35 -8.76 -2.99
N GLN A 144 28.23 -8.02 -3.01
CA GLN A 144 27.96 -7.01 -1.98
C GLN A 144 27.84 -7.64 -0.59
N SER A 145 27.09 -8.72 -0.46
CA SER A 145 26.92 -9.44 0.80
C SER A 145 28.22 -10.04 1.31
N TYR A 146 29.03 -10.60 0.41
CA TYR A 146 30.38 -11.08 0.72
C TYR A 146 31.27 -9.94 1.26
N LEU A 147 31.34 -8.82 0.55
CA LEU A 147 32.16 -7.67 0.96
C LEU A 147 31.72 -7.10 2.31
N LYS A 148 30.44 -7.01 2.59
CA LYS A 148 29.92 -6.62 3.90
C LYS A 148 30.37 -7.58 5.01
N GLY A 149 30.37 -8.87 4.73
CA GLY A 149 30.82 -9.88 5.68
C GLY A 149 32.32 -9.89 5.94
N VAL A 150 33.13 -9.60 4.91
CA VAL A 150 34.61 -9.64 4.99
C VAL A 150 35.23 -8.34 5.45
N LEU A 151 34.69 -7.19 5.01
CA LEU A 151 35.24 -5.86 5.39
C LEU A 151 35.15 -5.55 6.88
N GLY A 152 34.38 -6.35 7.62
CA GLY A 152 34.22 -6.15 9.06
C GLY A 152 35.32 -6.70 9.92
N ASP A 153 36.21 -7.55 9.42
CA ASP A 153 37.23 -8.18 10.29
C ASP A 153 38.45 -8.59 9.46
N GLU A 154 39.47 -7.77 9.36
CA GLU A 154 40.81 -8.05 8.79
C GLU A 154 41.11 -9.56 8.60
N GLY A 155 40.31 -10.24 7.77
CA GLY A 155 40.47 -11.65 7.43
C GLY A 155 39.79 -12.69 8.32
N LYS A 156 38.95 -12.32 9.30
CA LYS A 156 38.28 -13.27 10.20
C LYS A 156 36.77 -13.39 10.00
N GLY A 157 36.19 -12.62 9.07
CA GLY A 157 34.74 -12.69 8.78
C GLY A 157 33.87 -12.49 10.03
N GLY A 158 33.61 -11.26 10.39
CA GLY A 158 33.05 -10.96 11.70
C GLY A 158 31.64 -10.40 11.68
N PHE A 159 30.71 -11.03 10.96
CA PHE A 159 29.31 -10.69 11.13
C PHE A 159 28.72 -11.36 12.38
N TYR A 160 28.08 -10.57 13.24
CA TYR A 160 27.32 -11.10 14.37
C TYR A 160 26.05 -10.28 14.58
N ILE A 161 25.06 -10.90 15.21
CA ILE A 161 23.81 -10.25 15.61
C ILE A 161 23.85 -9.99 17.10
N ASP A 162 23.59 -8.77 17.50
CA ASP A 162 23.44 -8.37 18.89
C ASP A 162 22.21 -7.47 19.06
N LYS A 163 21.78 -7.29 20.27
CA LYS A 163 20.67 -6.40 20.60
C LYS A 163 21.19 -4.97 20.79
N ASN A 164 20.48 -4.02 20.17
CA ASN A 164 20.70 -2.61 20.46
C ASN A 164 20.11 -2.25 21.84
N THR A 165 20.27 -1.00 22.23
CA THR A 165 19.73 -0.44 23.48
C THR A 165 18.20 -0.53 23.59
N ASN A 166 17.51 -0.68 22.48
CA ASN A 166 16.04 -0.84 22.40
C ASN A 166 15.58 -2.30 22.38
N GLY A 167 16.52 -3.26 22.45
CA GLY A 167 16.22 -4.69 22.42
C GLY A 167 16.01 -5.27 21.02
N GLU A 168 16.23 -4.49 19.96
CA GLU A 168 16.10 -4.94 18.56
C GLU A 168 17.37 -5.66 18.12
N ASN A 169 17.24 -6.73 17.32
CA ASN A 169 18.36 -7.44 16.73
C ASN A 169 19.00 -6.61 15.63
N ILE A 170 20.26 -6.24 15.78
CA ILE A 170 21.04 -5.53 14.78
C ILE A 170 22.25 -6.36 14.37
N GLY A 171 22.51 -6.40 13.07
CA GLY A 171 23.73 -6.97 12.52
C GLY A 171 24.90 -6.02 12.69
N TYR A 172 25.99 -6.52 13.27
CA TYR A 172 27.24 -5.80 13.41
C TYR A 172 28.33 -6.48 12.62
N ILE A 173 29.27 -5.68 12.11
CA ILE A 173 30.52 -6.16 11.56
C ILE A 173 31.63 -5.75 12.52
N ASN A 174 32.46 -6.70 12.93
CA ASN A 174 33.65 -6.40 13.72
C ASN A 174 34.66 -5.62 12.88
N ALA A 175 34.68 -4.30 13.02
CA ALA A 175 35.79 -3.50 12.54
C ALA A 175 36.89 -3.45 13.62
N THR A 176 38.14 -3.44 13.20
CA THR A 176 39.37 -3.60 13.98
C THR A 176 39.53 -2.71 15.21
N SER A 177 38.66 -1.76 15.45
CA SER A 177 38.75 -0.89 16.63
C SER A 177 37.42 -0.49 17.27
N LYS A 178 36.29 -0.65 16.62
CA LYS A 178 34.93 -0.42 17.16
C LYS A 178 33.90 -1.17 16.34
N PRO A 179 32.89 -1.80 16.98
CA PRO A 179 31.73 -2.35 16.22
C PRO A 179 31.07 -1.23 15.43
N VAL A 180 30.99 -1.39 14.13
CA VAL A 180 30.26 -0.47 13.25
C VAL A 180 28.93 -1.14 12.93
N ALA A 181 27.83 -0.48 13.27
CA ALA A 181 26.53 -0.90 12.84
C ALA A 181 26.42 -0.72 11.32
N TYR A 182 26.36 -1.83 10.58
CA TYR A 182 26.03 -1.83 9.17
C TYR A 182 24.58 -2.23 9.01
N THR A 183 23.91 -1.69 7.99
CA THR A 183 22.60 -2.16 7.59
C THR A 183 22.78 -3.53 6.94
N TRP A 184 22.71 -4.57 7.77
CA TRP A 184 22.75 -5.95 7.34
C TRP A 184 21.32 -6.42 7.13
N SER A 185 20.98 -6.72 5.90
CA SER A 185 19.64 -7.17 5.52
C SER A 185 19.50 -8.68 5.64
N GLN A 186 18.27 -9.18 5.68
CA GLN A 186 18.00 -10.61 5.65
C GLN A 186 18.62 -11.30 4.42
N ILE A 187 18.67 -10.62 3.28
CA ILE A 187 19.30 -11.13 2.05
C ILE A 187 20.81 -11.31 2.21
N ASP A 188 21.49 -10.38 2.90
CA ASP A 188 22.93 -10.52 3.17
C ASP A 188 23.22 -11.76 4.03
N TYR A 189 22.35 -11.99 5.05
CA TYR A 189 22.44 -13.18 5.89
C TYR A 189 22.22 -14.49 5.10
N LEU A 190 21.25 -14.50 4.19
CA LEU A 190 20.99 -15.67 3.34
C LEU A 190 22.19 -15.97 2.44
N TYR A 191 22.77 -14.97 1.77
CA TYR A 191 23.95 -15.16 0.94
C TYR A 191 25.16 -15.61 1.75
N TRP A 192 25.35 -15.07 2.95
CA TRP A 192 26.44 -15.50 3.83
C TRP A 192 26.30 -16.96 4.26
N ASN A 193 25.09 -17.41 4.59
CA ASN A 193 24.86 -18.79 5.04
C ASN A 193 24.89 -19.83 3.90
N THR A 194 24.59 -19.44 2.69
CA THR A 194 24.64 -20.38 1.54
C THR A 194 26.06 -20.69 1.12
N LEU A 195 27.07 -19.96 1.62
CA LEU A 195 28.49 -20.20 1.34
C LEU A 195 28.75 -20.45 -0.15
N ILE A 196 28.23 -19.54 -1.02
CA ILE A 196 28.42 -19.68 -2.47
C ILE A 196 29.93 -19.68 -2.77
N PRO A 197 30.53 -20.80 -3.19
CA PRO A 197 31.97 -20.87 -3.34
C PRO A 197 32.38 -20.20 -4.65
N GLY A 198 33.24 -19.21 -4.58
CA GLY A 198 33.90 -18.62 -5.76
C GLY A 198 35.00 -19.51 -6.38
N SER A 199 35.34 -20.62 -5.69
CA SER A 199 36.25 -21.63 -6.20
C SER A 199 36.00 -22.98 -5.53
N PRO A 200 35.93 -24.08 -6.26
CA PRO A 200 35.72 -25.43 -5.70
C PRO A 200 36.84 -25.93 -4.78
N THR A 201 37.98 -25.26 -4.72
CA THR A 201 39.11 -25.61 -3.84
C THR A 201 39.26 -24.72 -2.64
N ALA A 202 38.30 -23.78 -2.42
CA ALA A 202 38.45 -22.79 -1.38
C ALA A 202 38.13 -23.35 -0.01
N SER A 203 39.12 -23.44 0.86
CA SER A 203 38.96 -23.46 2.30
C SER A 203 38.49 -22.11 2.86
N SER A 204 38.34 -21.08 2.02
CA SER A 204 37.88 -19.75 2.35
C SER A 204 36.58 -19.42 1.60
N TYR A 205 35.66 -18.83 2.28
CA TYR A 205 34.45 -18.26 1.70
C TYR A 205 34.81 -17.18 0.65
N ASN A 206 34.17 -17.21 -0.49
CA ASN A 206 34.35 -16.25 -1.58
C ASN A 206 33.02 -15.96 -2.27
N TYR A 207 32.98 -15.00 -3.18
CA TYR A 207 31.81 -14.71 -4.00
C TYR A 207 32.01 -15.20 -5.44
N GLU A 208 30.89 -15.52 -6.09
CA GLU A 208 30.85 -15.83 -7.52
C GLU A 208 30.43 -14.58 -8.31
N PRO A 209 31.20 -14.11 -9.31
CA PRO A 209 30.80 -12.95 -10.09
C PRO A 209 29.56 -13.22 -10.92
N ALA A 210 28.55 -12.37 -10.79
CA ALA A 210 27.37 -12.42 -11.63
C ALA A 210 27.57 -11.61 -12.93
N SER A 211 27.12 -12.15 -14.05
CA SER A 211 27.17 -11.55 -15.37
C SER A 211 25.90 -10.80 -15.75
N SER A 212 24.75 -11.26 -15.25
CA SER A 212 23.44 -10.68 -15.53
C SER A 212 22.46 -10.95 -14.40
N TYR A 213 21.38 -10.18 -14.40
CA TYR A 213 20.24 -10.42 -13.53
C TYR A 213 18.92 -10.44 -14.31
N ASP A 214 17.95 -11.16 -13.75
CA ASP A 214 16.54 -11.11 -14.11
C ASP A 214 15.73 -10.86 -12.84
N PHE A 215 14.89 -9.84 -12.86
CA PHE A 215 14.03 -9.46 -11.74
C PHE A 215 12.57 -9.45 -12.18
N ASN A 216 11.79 -10.29 -11.54
CA ASN A 216 10.37 -10.38 -11.79
C ASN A 216 9.61 -10.13 -10.48
N ARG A 217 8.54 -9.33 -10.55
CA ARG A 217 7.70 -9.01 -9.40
C ARG A 217 6.25 -8.94 -9.82
N SER A 218 5.38 -9.52 -9.00
CA SER A 218 3.93 -9.34 -9.07
C SER A 218 3.39 -8.83 -7.75
N HIS A 219 2.52 -7.86 -7.84
CA HIS A 219 1.68 -7.42 -6.73
C HIS A 219 0.25 -7.81 -7.08
N THR A 220 -0.50 -8.28 -6.10
CA THR A 220 -1.92 -8.62 -6.24
C THR A 220 -2.68 -8.22 -4.98
N GLY A 221 -3.98 -8.06 -5.13
CA GLY A 221 -4.86 -7.76 -4.01
C GLY A 221 -5.49 -6.37 -4.09
N TYR A 222 -6.13 -5.98 -3.01
CA TYR A 222 -6.94 -4.75 -2.97
C TYR A 222 -7.16 -4.27 -1.54
N ILE A 223 -7.66 -3.04 -1.42
CA ILE A 223 -8.33 -2.53 -0.23
C ILE A 223 -9.80 -2.38 -0.57
N GLY A 224 -10.66 -3.17 0.09
CA GLY A 224 -12.10 -3.04 0.02
C GLY A 224 -12.61 -2.05 1.06
N ASN A 225 -13.48 -1.13 0.65
CA ASN A 225 -14.13 -0.17 1.53
C ASN A 225 -15.60 -0.53 1.69
N TYR A 226 -16.07 -0.64 2.91
CA TYR A 226 -17.48 -0.86 3.29
C TYR A 226 -17.97 0.39 4.01
N ASP A 227 -18.76 1.20 3.31
CA ASP A 227 -19.22 2.49 3.81
C ASP A 227 -20.69 2.44 4.21
N PHE A 228 -20.99 2.87 5.42
CA PHE A 228 -22.32 3.00 5.98
C PHE A 228 -22.62 4.49 6.20
N ASN A 229 -23.68 4.97 5.59
CA ASN A 229 -24.01 6.38 5.57
C ASN A 229 -25.41 6.66 6.14
N VAL A 230 -25.49 7.76 6.88
CA VAL A 230 -26.74 8.42 7.19
C VAL A 230 -26.63 9.86 6.72
N SER A 231 -27.57 10.27 5.87
CA SER A 231 -27.60 11.63 5.33
C SER A 231 -29.00 12.19 5.25
N GLY A 232 -29.09 13.48 5.28
CA GLY A 232 -30.37 14.17 5.27
C GLY A 232 -30.36 15.40 4.38
N ASN A 233 -31.55 15.73 3.92
CA ASN A 233 -31.86 16.91 3.14
C ASN A 233 -32.88 17.74 3.89
N LEU A 234 -32.53 19.00 4.15
CA LEU A 234 -33.39 19.99 4.80
C LEU A 234 -33.87 21.00 3.75
N ASN A 235 -35.12 20.86 3.31
CA ASN A 235 -35.80 21.80 2.39
C ASN A 235 -35.08 22.06 1.07
N ASP A 236 -34.33 21.09 0.54
CA ASP A 236 -33.49 21.23 -0.66
C ASP A 236 -32.43 22.37 -0.58
N ARG A 237 -32.07 22.79 0.62
CA ARG A 237 -31.09 23.87 0.88
C ARG A 237 -29.85 23.42 1.59
N VAL A 238 -29.98 22.57 2.59
CA VAL A 238 -28.87 22.06 3.39
C VAL A 238 -28.93 20.55 3.38
N TYR A 239 -27.81 19.96 3.00
CA TYR A 239 -27.61 18.52 2.99
C TYR A 239 -26.49 18.21 3.97
N LEU A 240 -26.71 17.24 4.82
CA LEU A 240 -25.77 16.79 5.84
C LEU A 240 -25.58 15.29 5.71
N GLY A 241 -24.40 14.81 6.02
CA GLY A 241 -24.14 13.37 5.99
C GLY A 241 -22.98 12.99 6.87
N ILE A 242 -23.03 11.78 7.37
CA ILE A 242 -21.94 11.10 8.06
C ILE A 242 -21.78 9.69 7.50
N THR A 243 -20.53 9.27 7.31
CA THR A 243 -20.17 7.94 6.85
C THR A 243 -19.22 7.30 7.84
N PHE A 244 -19.46 6.04 8.15
CA PHE A 244 -18.54 5.14 8.85
C PHE A 244 -17.96 4.19 7.81
N GLY A 245 -16.65 4.28 7.56
CA GLY A 245 -15.92 3.45 6.62
C GLY A 245 -15.17 2.33 7.34
N LEU A 246 -15.37 1.10 6.90
CA LEU A 246 -14.56 -0.04 7.28
C LEU A 246 -13.69 -0.44 6.08
N LYS A 247 -12.41 -0.71 6.35
CA LYS A 247 -11.43 -1.10 5.34
C LYS A 247 -11.04 -2.57 5.54
N ASP A 248 -10.89 -3.28 4.45
CA ASP A 248 -10.39 -4.66 4.42
C ASP A 248 -9.19 -4.74 3.48
N VAL A 249 -8.02 -5.07 4.03
CA VAL A 249 -6.73 -5.00 3.33
C VAL A 249 -6.26 -6.39 2.96
N HIS A 250 -6.07 -6.62 1.67
CA HIS A 250 -5.49 -7.81 1.10
C HIS A 250 -4.38 -7.41 0.13
N TYR A 251 -3.14 -7.57 0.55
CA TYR A 251 -1.99 -7.27 -0.28
C TYR A 251 -1.04 -8.47 -0.31
N ASN A 252 -0.65 -8.88 -1.50
CA ASN A 252 0.38 -9.88 -1.72
C ASN A 252 1.40 -9.32 -2.72
N ALA A 253 2.68 -9.51 -2.40
CA ALA A 253 3.78 -9.23 -3.31
C ALA A 253 4.67 -10.47 -3.38
N TYR A 254 4.97 -10.91 -4.60
CA TYR A 254 5.94 -11.95 -4.85
C TYR A 254 6.98 -11.46 -5.83
N SER A 255 8.25 -11.64 -5.50
CA SER A 255 9.34 -11.28 -6.41
C SER A 255 10.42 -12.34 -6.45
N GLU A 256 11.05 -12.48 -7.60
CA GLU A 256 12.25 -13.27 -7.82
C GLU A 256 13.34 -12.39 -8.40
N TYR A 257 14.49 -12.43 -7.79
CA TYR A 257 15.72 -11.83 -8.29
C TYR A 257 16.72 -12.95 -8.57
N THR A 258 17.01 -13.17 -9.83
CA THR A 258 17.93 -14.22 -10.31
C THR A 258 19.23 -13.58 -10.75
N GLU A 259 20.35 -13.98 -10.16
CA GLU A 259 21.69 -13.69 -10.67
C GLU A 259 22.18 -14.90 -11.47
N THR A 260 22.68 -14.66 -12.69
CA THR A 260 23.39 -15.66 -13.49
C THR A 260 24.89 -15.41 -13.37
N PHE A 261 25.62 -16.41 -12.90
CA PHE A 261 27.07 -16.34 -12.73
C PHE A 261 27.83 -16.64 -14.03
N ALA A 262 29.12 -16.35 -14.04
CA ALA A 262 29.95 -16.55 -15.22
C ALA A 262 30.05 -18.02 -15.64
N ASN A 263 29.89 -18.95 -14.70
CA ASN A 263 29.86 -20.42 -14.96
C ASN A 263 28.49 -20.93 -15.45
N GLY A 264 27.51 -20.06 -15.66
CA GLY A 264 26.16 -20.43 -16.10
C GLY A 264 25.22 -20.92 -14.99
N VAL A 265 25.70 -21.02 -13.77
CA VAL A 265 24.90 -21.34 -12.57
C VAL A 265 24.27 -20.05 -12.05
N GLY A 266 23.26 -20.14 -11.22
CA GLY A 266 22.57 -18.94 -10.71
C GLY A 266 22.14 -19.04 -9.25
N ALA A 267 21.91 -17.89 -8.67
CA ALA A 267 21.26 -17.75 -7.38
C ALA A 267 19.90 -17.05 -7.57
N ILE A 268 18.87 -17.59 -6.94
CA ILE A 268 17.52 -17.04 -6.98
C ILE A 268 17.12 -16.62 -5.57
N VAL A 269 16.86 -15.35 -5.40
CA VAL A 269 16.23 -14.79 -4.20
C VAL A 269 14.75 -14.61 -4.46
N SER A 270 13.92 -15.33 -3.74
CA SER A 270 12.46 -15.12 -3.78
C SER A 270 12.01 -14.45 -2.49
N ASP A 271 11.16 -13.44 -2.64
CA ASP A 271 10.53 -12.73 -1.53
C ASP A 271 9.03 -12.79 -1.68
N ASN A 272 8.36 -13.34 -0.65
CA ASN A 272 6.91 -13.42 -0.58
C ASN A 272 6.42 -12.63 0.62
N ARG A 273 5.68 -11.55 0.34
CA ARG A 273 5.15 -10.65 1.35
C ARG A 273 3.65 -10.59 1.29
N LYS A 274 3.02 -10.76 2.44
CA LYS A 274 1.58 -10.68 2.61
C LYS A 274 1.24 -9.69 3.71
N ILE A 275 0.33 -8.76 3.41
CA ILE A 275 -0.24 -7.82 4.38
C ILE A 275 -1.75 -8.00 4.37
N THR A 276 -2.32 -8.27 5.54
CA THR A 276 -3.76 -8.38 5.74
C THR A 276 -4.16 -7.64 6.99
N GLY A 277 -5.39 -7.16 7.02
CA GLY A 277 -5.93 -6.51 8.20
C GLY A 277 -7.14 -5.66 7.89
N SER A 278 -7.53 -4.88 8.86
CA SER A 278 -8.71 -4.01 8.77
C SER A 278 -8.39 -2.61 9.22
N GLY A 279 -9.25 -1.68 8.83
CA GLY A 279 -9.16 -0.29 9.27
C GLY A 279 -10.53 0.34 9.36
N PHE A 280 -10.59 1.51 9.96
CA PHE A 280 -11.81 2.29 9.98
C PHE A 280 -11.53 3.78 9.89
N ASP A 281 -12.48 4.52 9.34
CA ASP A 281 -12.50 5.97 9.32
C ASP A 281 -13.93 6.51 9.45
N VAL A 282 -14.03 7.80 9.69
CA VAL A 282 -15.31 8.52 9.75
C VAL A 282 -15.20 9.78 8.90
N THR A 283 -16.23 10.01 8.08
CA THR A 283 -16.33 11.19 7.24
C THR A 283 -17.63 11.92 7.53
N ALA A 284 -17.56 13.23 7.71
CA ALA A 284 -18.74 14.09 7.83
C ALA A 284 -18.72 15.14 6.73
N GLY A 285 -19.89 15.46 6.20
CA GLY A 285 -19.99 16.40 5.09
C GLY A 285 -21.23 17.28 5.14
N VAL A 286 -21.13 18.38 4.43
CA VAL A 286 -22.21 19.34 4.21
C VAL A 286 -22.22 19.83 2.76
N ILE A 287 -23.42 20.00 2.22
CA ILE A 287 -23.64 20.70 0.96
C ILE A 287 -24.73 21.76 1.23
N VAL A 288 -24.48 22.98 0.79
CA VAL A 288 -25.42 24.09 0.92
C VAL A 288 -25.76 24.65 -0.47
N ARG A 289 -27.04 24.88 -0.67
CA ARG A 289 -27.58 25.60 -1.84
C ARG A 289 -28.07 26.98 -1.38
N PRO A 290 -27.23 28.03 -1.47
CA PRO A 290 -27.55 29.34 -0.89
C PRO A 290 -28.71 30.04 -1.59
N VAL A 291 -28.82 29.89 -2.91
CA VAL A 291 -29.86 30.52 -3.76
C VAL A 291 -30.78 29.46 -4.31
N VAL A 292 -32.08 29.55 -4.03
CA VAL A 292 -33.08 28.50 -4.40
C VAL A 292 -33.26 28.41 -5.91
N GLU A 293 -33.22 29.54 -6.61
CA GLU A 293 -33.41 29.65 -8.05
C GLU A 293 -32.17 29.21 -8.86
N SER A 294 -30.99 29.10 -8.17
CA SER A 294 -29.72 28.72 -8.79
C SER A 294 -29.38 27.27 -8.52
N PRO A 295 -28.80 26.54 -9.47
CA PRO A 295 -28.24 25.22 -9.24
C PRO A 295 -26.92 25.24 -8.43
N PHE A 296 -26.38 26.43 -8.13
CA PHE A 296 -25.12 26.62 -7.42
C PHE A 296 -25.14 25.99 -6.03
N ARG A 297 -24.12 25.20 -5.72
CA ARG A 297 -23.92 24.50 -4.44
C ARG A 297 -22.50 24.67 -3.95
N ILE A 298 -22.34 24.71 -2.66
CA ILE A 298 -21.05 24.72 -1.98
C ILE A 298 -21.00 23.47 -1.10
N GLY A 299 -19.97 22.64 -1.27
CA GLY A 299 -19.73 21.44 -0.48
C GLY A 299 -18.46 21.59 0.37
N ALA A 300 -18.50 21.01 1.57
CA ALA A 300 -17.34 20.83 2.43
C ALA A 300 -17.46 19.50 3.16
N TYR A 301 -16.32 18.88 3.45
CA TYR A 301 -16.27 17.67 4.24
C TYR A 301 -15.01 17.60 5.08
N ILE A 302 -15.04 16.77 6.09
CA ILE A 302 -13.89 16.42 6.92
C ILE A 302 -13.85 14.91 7.08
N LYS A 303 -12.67 14.32 6.87
CA LYS A 303 -12.40 12.89 7.05
C LYS A 303 -11.33 12.70 8.13
N THR A 304 -11.54 11.77 9.04
CA THR A 304 -10.50 11.37 9.98
C THR A 304 -9.38 10.65 9.26
N PRO A 305 -8.19 10.54 9.84
CA PRO A 305 -7.24 9.51 9.42
C PRO A 305 -7.90 8.13 9.47
N THR A 306 -7.45 7.21 8.62
CA THR A 306 -7.84 5.80 8.73
C THR A 306 -6.93 5.13 9.75
N TRP A 307 -7.53 4.48 10.76
CA TRP A 307 -6.79 3.67 11.71
C TRP A 307 -6.79 2.23 11.23
N TYR A 308 -5.58 1.70 11.00
CA TYR A 308 -5.37 0.34 10.51
C TYR A 308 -4.79 -0.55 11.60
N ASP A 309 -5.27 -1.79 11.65
CA ASP A 309 -4.64 -2.92 12.33
C ASP A 309 -4.20 -3.93 11.27
N LEU A 310 -2.88 -4.03 11.04
CA LEU A 310 -2.30 -4.77 9.94
C LEU A 310 -1.33 -5.84 10.45
N THR A 311 -1.44 -7.02 9.86
CA THR A 311 -0.49 -8.12 10.05
C THR A 311 0.34 -8.30 8.79
N THR A 312 1.66 -8.24 8.95
CA THR A 312 2.62 -8.48 7.86
C THR A 312 3.30 -9.83 8.05
N SER A 313 3.31 -10.63 7.00
CA SER A 313 4.10 -11.86 6.91
C SER A 313 5.07 -11.73 5.74
N ASN A 314 6.34 -12.01 6.00
CA ASN A 314 7.39 -11.97 4.99
C ASN A 314 8.23 -13.23 5.03
N VAL A 315 8.46 -13.85 3.87
CA VAL A 315 9.32 -15.03 3.73
C VAL A 315 10.26 -14.78 2.56
N THR A 316 11.56 -14.72 2.88
CA THR A 316 12.61 -14.58 1.87
C THR A 316 13.40 -15.87 1.83
N THR A 317 13.60 -16.40 0.62
CA THR A 317 14.40 -17.61 0.39
C THR A 317 15.51 -17.34 -0.61
N LEU A 318 16.62 -18.02 -0.43
CA LEU A 318 17.71 -18.05 -1.41
C LEU A 318 17.92 -19.48 -1.86
N THR A 319 17.87 -19.70 -3.16
CA THR A 319 18.15 -20.98 -3.81
C THR A 319 19.37 -20.82 -4.69
N TYR A 320 20.40 -21.62 -4.42
CA TYR A 320 21.57 -21.72 -5.28
C TYR A 320 21.45 -22.97 -6.15
N ARG A 321 21.55 -22.78 -7.46
CA ARG A 321 21.56 -23.89 -8.41
C ARG A 321 23.01 -24.26 -8.72
N ASN A 322 23.47 -25.38 -8.16
CA ASN A 322 24.60 -26.11 -8.70
C ASN A 322 24.10 -26.83 -9.95
N GLY A 323 24.74 -26.58 -11.08
CA GLY A 323 24.37 -27.17 -12.37
C GLY A 323 24.35 -28.70 -12.40
#